data_37ba65f360c3b32c000be0fbf14467be
#
_entry.id   37ba65f360c3b32c000be0fbf14467be
#
_cell.length_a   1.000
_cell.length_b   1.000
_cell.length_c   1.000
_cell.angle_alpha   90.00
_cell.angle_beta   90.00
_cell.angle_gamma   90.00
#
_symmetry.space_group_name_H-M   'P 1'
#
loop_
_entity.id
_entity.type
_entity.pdbx_description
1 polymer ?
#
loop_
_entity_poly.entity_id
_entity_poly.type
_entity_poly.pdbx_seq_one_letter_code
_entity_poly.pdbx_strand_id
1 'polypeptide(L)'
;MSTAIPSLTRVPATEKGITIADFLVPVRVGERVSPRVRDAALVIAGAILIYLTALVSVPIPGNPVPFTLQNFGVLVVGGALGFRRGGAASFLYVALGVVGLPFFAEGKGGTAVIFGTTGGYLIGFIVAAALVGRLAELGWDRKIGGALGATMLGTAVIYLIGVPWLAVTANLTLAKAIEFGLMPFLVLDIAKAVAAAAVFPAAWWVVGRRPSDR
;
A
#
# COMPACT_ATOMS: atom_id res chain seq x y z
N MET A 1 -10.30 22.73 44.59
CA MET A 1 -9.33 21.91 43.86
C MET A 1 -9.80 21.80 42.42
N SER A 2 -9.21 22.63 41.54
CA SER A 2 -9.54 22.62 40.11
C SER A 2 -8.72 21.55 39.43
N THR A 3 -9.37 20.45 39.03
CA THR A 3 -8.75 19.42 38.20
C THR A 3 -8.66 19.96 36.78
N ALA A 4 -7.54 20.57 36.44
CA ALA A 4 -7.19 20.95 35.09
C ALA A 4 -7.14 19.65 34.24
N ILE A 5 -8.11 19.50 33.34
CA ILE A 5 -8.08 18.46 32.31
C ILE A 5 -6.85 18.73 31.43
N PRO A 6 -5.89 17.78 31.31
CA PRO A 6 -4.73 18.01 30.46
C PRO A 6 -5.22 18.31 29.05
N SER A 7 -4.85 19.47 28.53
CA SER A 7 -5.12 19.86 27.16
C SER A 7 -4.55 18.78 26.22
N LEU A 8 -5.44 18.21 25.41
CA LEU A 8 -5.07 17.31 24.32
C LEU A 8 -4.16 18.09 23.37
N THR A 9 -2.86 18.02 23.57
CA THR A 9 -1.90 18.59 22.64
C THR A 9 -2.10 17.94 21.29
N ARG A 10 -2.74 18.67 20.38
CA ARG A 10 -2.85 18.27 18.99
C ARG A 10 -1.46 18.22 18.41
N VAL A 11 -1.09 17.06 17.93
CA VAL A 11 0.08 16.95 17.07
C VAL A 11 -0.28 17.63 15.75
N PRO A 12 0.42 18.71 15.35
CA PRO A 12 0.09 19.39 14.11
C PRO A 12 0.20 18.44 12.93
N ALA A 13 -0.77 18.49 12.01
CA ALA A 13 -0.72 17.71 10.77
C ALA A 13 0.52 17.99 9.90
N THR A 14 1.33 18.98 10.28
CA THR A 14 2.57 19.37 9.62
C THR A 14 3.80 18.63 10.14
N GLU A 15 3.70 17.89 11.28
CA GLU A 15 4.85 17.16 11.80
C GLU A 15 5.23 15.98 10.90
N LYS A 16 6.54 15.88 10.60
CA LYS A 16 7.09 14.73 9.87
C LYS A 16 7.05 13.48 10.76
N GLY A 17 6.89 12.32 10.14
CA GLY A 17 6.84 11.03 10.83
C GLY A 17 5.45 10.59 11.27
N ILE A 18 4.41 11.43 11.11
CA ILE A 18 3.04 11.11 11.44
C ILE A 18 2.30 10.66 10.17
N THR A 19 1.54 9.59 10.29
CA THR A 19 0.76 9.00 9.20
C THR A 19 -0.75 9.21 9.41
N ILE A 20 -1.54 9.02 8.36
CA ILE A 20 -3.01 9.07 8.43
C ILE A 20 -3.55 8.10 9.49
N ALA A 21 -2.95 6.91 9.60
CA ALA A 21 -3.38 5.90 10.58
C ALA A 21 -3.20 6.37 12.03
N ASP A 22 -2.20 7.20 12.32
CA ASP A 22 -1.98 7.74 13.68
C ASP A 22 -3.08 8.71 14.12
N PHE A 23 -3.76 9.34 13.17
CA PHE A 23 -4.94 10.19 13.43
C PHE A 23 -6.25 9.40 13.48
N LEU A 24 -6.41 8.39 12.62
CA LEU A 24 -7.64 7.57 12.58
C LEU A 24 -7.76 6.69 13.83
N VAL A 25 -6.65 6.16 14.31
CA VAL A 25 -6.57 5.34 15.53
C VAL A 25 -5.59 6.01 16.51
N PRO A 26 -6.04 7.05 17.23
CA PRO A 26 -5.17 7.81 18.13
C PRO A 26 -4.56 6.90 19.21
N VAL A 27 -3.31 7.17 19.56
CA VAL A 27 -2.55 6.46 20.61
C VAL A 27 -3.30 6.42 21.94
N ARG A 28 -4.22 7.35 22.18
CA ARG A 28 -5.03 7.49 23.41
C ARG A 28 -6.29 6.59 23.50
N VAL A 29 -6.69 5.92 22.43
CA VAL A 29 -7.55 4.74 22.60
C VAL A 29 -6.80 3.67 23.39
N GLY A 30 -5.50 3.86 23.55
CA GLY A 30 -4.51 3.03 24.15
C GLY A 30 -4.24 3.18 25.64
N GLU A 31 -5.02 3.88 26.42
CA GLU A 31 -4.97 3.58 27.88
C GLU A 31 -5.47 2.16 28.18
N ARG A 32 -6.15 1.53 27.21
CA ARG A 32 -6.62 0.14 27.27
C ARG A 32 -5.96 -0.83 26.27
N VAL A 33 -5.21 -0.33 25.28
CA VAL A 33 -4.60 -1.15 24.22
C VAL A 33 -3.13 -0.75 24.05
N SER A 34 -2.20 -1.71 24.19
CA SER A 34 -0.79 -1.44 24.03
C SER A 34 -0.47 -0.95 22.60
N PRO A 35 0.55 -0.07 22.41
CA PRO A 35 0.97 0.40 21.08
C PRO A 35 1.28 -0.75 20.12
N ARG A 36 1.82 -1.86 20.62
CA ARG A 36 2.13 -3.06 19.81
C ARG A 36 0.88 -3.72 19.26
N VAL A 37 -0.19 -3.83 20.07
CA VAL A 37 -1.47 -4.42 19.63
C VAL A 37 -2.13 -3.52 18.59
N ARG A 38 -2.07 -2.19 18.77
CA ARG A 38 -2.55 -1.22 17.79
C ARG A 38 -1.83 -1.38 16.45
N ASP A 39 -0.49 -1.42 16.48
CA ASP A 39 0.30 -1.53 15.26
C ASP A 39 0.07 -2.88 14.56
N ALA A 40 -0.06 -3.98 15.31
CA ALA A 40 -0.42 -5.28 14.77
C ALA A 40 -1.81 -5.26 14.10
N ALA A 41 -2.81 -4.64 14.73
CA ALA A 41 -4.15 -4.49 14.16
C ALA A 41 -4.13 -3.68 12.85
N LEU A 42 -3.34 -2.58 12.79
CA LEU A 42 -3.18 -1.79 11.59
C LEU A 42 -2.48 -2.57 10.46
N VAL A 43 -1.47 -3.35 10.78
CA VAL A 43 -0.77 -4.23 9.82
C VAL A 43 -1.72 -5.29 9.26
N ILE A 44 -2.51 -5.93 10.11
CA ILE A 44 -3.52 -6.93 9.68
C ILE A 44 -4.59 -6.26 8.81
N ALA A 45 -5.12 -5.12 9.23
CA ALA A 45 -6.11 -4.37 8.45
C ALA A 45 -5.56 -3.96 7.07
N GLY A 46 -4.30 -3.52 7.02
CA GLY A 46 -3.61 -3.20 5.76
C GLY A 46 -3.46 -4.42 4.86
N ALA A 47 -3.05 -5.57 5.39
CA ALA A 47 -2.95 -6.81 4.63
C ALA A 47 -4.31 -7.26 4.08
N ILE A 48 -5.38 -7.15 4.89
CA ILE A 48 -6.76 -7.43 4.46
C ILE A 48 -7.17 -6.47 3.34
N LEU A 49 -6.86 -5.17 3.44
CA LEU A 49 -7.20 -4.22 2.39
C LEU A 49 -6.50 -4.56 1.07
N ILE A 50 -5.21 -4.95 1.11
CA ILE A 50 -4.51 -5.41 -0.10
C ILE A 50 -5.19 -6.67 -0.66
N TYR A 51 -5.56 -7.62 0.19
CA TYR A 51 -6.30 -8.81 -0.22
C TYR A 51 -7.64 -8.47 -0.89
N LEU A 52 -8.43 -7.57 -0.31
CA LEU A 52 -9.70 -7.14 -0.90
C LEU A 52 -9.51 -6.52 -2.29
N THR A 53 -8.42 -5.78 -2.50
CA THR A 53 -8.09 -5.25 -3.83
C THR A 53 -7.59 -6.33 -4.79
N ALA A 54 -7.06 -7.45 -4.29
CA ALA A 54 -6.67 -8.61 -5.10
C ALA A 54 -7.88 -9.37 -5.66
N LEU A 55 -9.03 -9.33 -4.99
CA LEU A 55 -10.28 -9.94 -5.46
C LEU A 55 -10.77 -9.29 -6.76
N VAL A 56 -10.42 -8.01 -6.98
CA VAL A 56 -10.66 -7.34 -8.26
C VAL A 56 -9.54 -7.73 -9.21
N SER A 57 -9.72 -8.83 -9.90
CA SER A 57 -8.74 -9.45 -10.79
C SER A 57 -9.43 -9.90 -12.08
N VAL A 58 -8.83 -9.53 -13.22
CA VAL A 58 -9.33 -9.88 -14.56
C VAL A 58 -8.18 -10.52 -15.34
N PRO A 59 -8.31 -11.79 -15.73
CA PRO A 59 -7.32 -12.42 -16.57
C PRO A 59 -7.33 -11.79 -17.97
N ILE A 60 -6.15 -11.57 -18.54
CA ILE A 60 -5.99 -11.06 -19.90
C ILE A 60 -5.67 -12.26 -20.80
N PRO A 61 -6.51 -12.60 -21.80
CA PRO A 61 -6.25 -13.73 -22.68
C PRO A 61 -4.86 -13.66 -23.32
N GLY A 62 -4.08 -14.75 -23.19
CA GLY A 62 -2.72 -14.81 -23.72
C GLY A 62 -1.65 -14.06 -22.93
N ASN A 63 -1.99 -13.42 -21.82
CA ASN A 63 -1.04 -12.73 -20.96
C ASN A 63 -0.81 -13.52 -19.66
N PRO A 64 0.46 -13.79 -19.25
CA PRO A 64 0.76 -14.51 -18.02
C PRO A 64 0.50 -13.69 -16.74
N VAL A 65 0.23 -12.40 -16.85
CA VAL A 65 -0.03 -11.48 -15.73
C VAL A 65 -1.47 -10.99 -15.81
N PRO A 66 -2.31 -11.20 -14.78
CA PRO A 66 -3.67 -10.67 -14.76
C PRO A 66 -3.69 -9.17 -14.45
N PHE A 67 -4.71 -8.47 -14.89
CA PHE A 67 -5.04 -7.14 -14.40
C PHE A 67 -5.61 -7.24 -12.99
N THR A 68 -5.12 -6.43 -12.05
CA THR A 68 -5.61 -6.41 -10.66
C THR A 68 -5.72 -4.99 -10.11
N LEU A 69 -6.49 -4.82 -9.04
CA LEU A 69 -6.51 -3.57 -8.28
C LEU A 69 -5.47 -3.54 -7.15
N GLN A 70 -4.61 -4.56 -7.02
CA GLN A 70 -3.64 -4.69 -5.94
C GLN A 70 -2.67 -3.52 -5.83
N ASN A 71 -2.15 -3.00 -6.96
CA ASN A 71 -1.24 -1.86 -6.99
C ASN A 71 -1.84 -0.67 -6.24
N PHE A 72 -3.12 -0.36 -6.46
CA PHE A 72 -3.84 0.69 -5.75
C PHE A 72 -3.86 0.42 -4.24
N GLY A 73 -4.24 -0.80 -3.82
CA GLY A 73 -4.28 -1.19 -2.41
C GLY A 73 -2.93 -1.04 -1.72
N VAL A 74 -1.86 -1.51 -2.38
CA VAL A 74 -0.47 -1.43 -1.88
C VAL A 74 -0.03 0.02 -1.68
N LEU A 75 -0.28 0.90 -2.66
CA LEU A 75 0.09 2.32 -2.59
C LEU A 75 -0.67 3.04 -1.47
N VAL A 76 -1.98 2.78 -1.35
CA VAL A 76 -2.83 3.38 -0.30
C VAL A 76 -2.40 2.89 1.09
N VAL A 77 -2.19 1.59 1.26
CA VAL A 77 -1.75 1.00 2.54
C VAL A 77 -0.36 1.53 2.93
N GLY A 78 0.57 1.59 1.98
CA GLY A 78 1.90 2.15 2.21
C GLY A 78 1.82 3.57 2.74
N GLY A 79 1.16 4.47 2.02
CA GLY A 79 1.05 5.89 2.41
C GLY A 79 0.25 6.12 3.68
N ALA A 80 -0.82 5.36 3.92
CA ALA A 80 -1.65 5.52 5.10
C ALA A 80 -0.99 5.01 6.40
N LEU A 81 -0.21 3.92 6.32
CA LEU A 81 0.39 3.26 7.48
C LEU A 81 1.85 3.67 7.74
N GLY A 82 2.53 4.23 6.75
CA GLY A 82 3.94 4.62 6.84
C GLY A 82 4.90 3.46 6.52
N PHE A 83 6.21 3.76 6.61
CA PHE A 83 7.28 2.86 6.19
C PHE A 83 7.20 1.47 6.81
N ARG A 84 7.19 1.40 8.15
CA ARG A 84 7.29 0.12 8.87
C ARG A 84 5.99 -0.69 8.77
N ARG A 85 4.86 -0.05 9.07
CA ARG A 85 3.56 -0.74 9.10
C ARG A 85 3.06 -1.05 7.69
N GLY A 86 3.23 -0.14 6.72
CA GLY A 86 2.88 -0.37 5.32
C GLY A 86 3.69 -1.51 4.70
N GLY A 87 5.02 -1.50 4.88
CA GLY A 87 5.88 -2.60 4.46
C GLY A 87 5.53 -3.92 5.13
N ALA A 88 5.29 -3.91 6.45
CA ALA A 88 4.87 -5.10 7.20
C ALA A 88 3.50 -5.64 6.76
N ALA A 89 2.53 -4.76 6.44
CA ALA A 89 1.22 -5.15 5.94
C ALA A 89 1.32 -5.84 4.57
N SER A 90 2.10 -5.27 3.67
CA SER A 90 2.35 -5.87 2.35
C SER A 90 3.13 -7.19 2.47
N PHE A 91 4.13 -7.26 3.36
CA PHE A 91 4.84 -8.50 3.64
C PHE A 91 3.90 -9.57 4.21
N LEU A 92 3.06 -9.22 5.19
CA LEU A 92 2.07 -10.15 5.78
C LEU A 92 1.11 -10.68 4.71
N TYR A 93 0.59 -9.79 3.84
CA TYR A 93 -0.26 -10.20 2.72
C TYR A 93 0.43 -11.26 1.84
N VAL A 94 1.68 -11.00 1.44
CA VAL A 94 2.46 -11.93 0.61
C VAL A 94 2.74 -13.23 1.36
N ALA A 95 3.13 -13.16 2.64
CA ALA A 95 3.42 -14.34 3.46
C ALA A 95 2.20 -15.24 3.62
N LEU A 96 1.01 -14.67 3.88
CA LEU A 96 -0.24 -15.42 3.99
C LEU A 96 -0.60 -16.11 2.65
N GLY A 97 -0.39 -15.43 1.53
CA GLY A 97 -0.56 -16.05 0.21
C GLY A 97 0.42 -17.18 -0.05
N VAL A 98 1.70 -17.01 0.33
CA VAL A 98 2.76 -18.04 0.15
C VAL A 98 2.49 -19.31 0.97
N VAL A 99 1.96 -19.18 2.20
CA VAL A 99 1.60 -20.35 3.01
C VAL A 99 0.36 -21.08 2.52
N GLY A 100 -0.27 -20.62 1.44
CA GLY A 100 -1.35 -21.33 0.75
C GLY A 100 -2.74 -20.74 0.90
N LEU A 101 -2.91 -19.62 1.61
CA LEU A 101 -4.20 -18.94 1.64
C LEU A 101 -4.51 -18.35 0.25
N PRO A 102 -5.79 -18.36 -0.19
CA PRO A 102 -6.21 -17.88 -1.51
C PRO A 102 -6.22 -16.34 -1.57
N PHE A 103 -5.09 -15.73 -1.20
CA PHE A 103 -4.95 -14.28 -1.04
C PHE A 103 -4.48 -13.57 -2.31
N PHE A 104 -3.87 -14.30 -3.24
CA PHE A 104 -3.41 -13.72 -4.50
C PHE A 104 -4.53 -13.58 -5.52
N ALA A 105 -4.25 -12.87 -6.60
CA ALA A 105 -5.17 -12.67 -7.70
C ALA A 105 -5.79 -14.02 -8.17
N GLU A 106 -7.05 -13.98 -8.59
CA GLU A 106 -7.81 -15.16 -9.03
C GLU A 106 -7.98 -16.24 -7.93
N GLY A 107 -7.87 -15.86 -6.65
CA GLY A 107 -7.98 -16.81 -5.53
C GLY A 107 -6.81 -17.78 -5.43
N LYS A 108 -5.66 -17.45 -6.04
CA LYS A 108 -4.45 -18.27 -5.99
C LYS A 108 -3.73 -18.13 -4.66
N GLY A 109 -2.91 -19.12 -4.34
CA GLY A 109 -2.01 -19.14 -3.19
C GLY A 109 -0.93 -20.18 -3.36
N GLY A 110 -0.02 -20.23 -2.38
CA GLY A 110 1.09 -21.16 -2.35
C GLY A 110 2.38 -20.63 -2.98
N THR A 111 3.46 -21.37 -2.76
CA THR A 111 4.81 -21.03 -3.23
C THR A 111 4.92 -20.96 -4.75
N ALA A 112 4.10 -21.71 -5.47
CA ALA A 112 4.09 -21.69 -6.95
C ALA A 112 3.80 -20.30 -7.52
N VAL A 113 3.05 -19.46 -6.83
CA VAL A 113 2.75 -18.09 -7.28
C VAL A 113 3.96 -17.18 -7.12
N ILE A 114 4.67 -17.26 -5.98
CA ILE A 114 5.85 -16.41 -5.74
C ILE A 114 7.01 -16.78 -6.66
N PHE A 115 7.17 -18.04 -7.02
CA PHE A 115 8.16 -18.47 -7.99
C PHE A 115 7.66 -18.43 -9.45
N GLY A 116 6.39 -18.13 -9.66
CA GLY A 116 5.79 -17.96 -10.98
C GLY A 116 5.98 -16.54 -11.55
N THR A 117 5.25 -16.27 -12.63
CA THR A 117 5.38 -15.05 -13.44
C THR A 117 5.04 -13.75 -12.71
N THR A 118 4.23 -13.82 -11.64
CA THR A 118 3.78 -12.65 -10.87
C THR A 118 4.59 -12.42 -9.59
N GLY A 119 5.50 -13.31 -9.22
CA GLY A 119 6.23 -13.25 -7.96
C GLY A 119 7.05 -11.98 -7.77
N GLY A 120 7.70 -11.50 -8.83
CA GLY A 120 8.45 -10.25 -8.79
C GLY A 120 7.58 -9.03 -8.47
N TYR A 121 6.35 -9.00 -8.96
CA TYR A 121 5.39 -7.94 -8.62
C TYR A 121 5.00 -8.00 -7.14
N LEU A 122 4.80 -9.19 -6.58
CA LEU A 122 4.51 -9.38 -5.16
C LEU A 122 5.67 -8.91 -4.26
N ILE A 123 6.92 -9.19 -4.65
CA ILE A 123 8.10 -8.64 -3.98
C ILE A 123 8.13 -7.12 -4.13
N GLY A 124 7.85 -6.62 -5.34
CA GLY A 124 7.72 -5.19 -5.64
C GLY A 124 6.71 -4.47 -4.76
N PHE A 125 5.59 -5.12 -4.40
CA PHE A 125 4.57 -4.57 -3.51
C PHE A 125 5.12 -4.24 -2.12
N ILE A 126 5.97 -5.12 -1.55
CA ILE A 126 6.58 -4.91 -0.23
C ILE A 126 7.47 -3.66 -0.27
N VAL A 127 8.32 -3.58 -1.29
CA VAL A 127 9.25 -2.45 -1.46
C VAL A 127 8.50 -1.15 -1.74
N ALA A 128 7.49 -1.21 -2.62
CA ALA A 128 6.67 -0.04 -2.96
C ALA A 128 5.87 0.49 -1.77
N ALA A 129 5.22 -0.40 -0.98
CA ALA A 129 4.50 0.01 0.22
C ALA A 129 5.43 0.69 1.24
N ALA A 130 6.62 0.14 1.45
CA ALA A 130 7.62 0.74 2.32
C ALA A 130 8.09 2.11 1.80
N LEU A 131 8.41 2.22 0.50
CA LEU A 131 8.85 3.47 -0.12
C LEU A 131 7.78 4.56 -0.03
N VAL A 132 6.56 4.28 -0.47
CA VAL A 132 5.44 5.23 -0.42
C VAL A 132 5.15 5.63 1.02
N GLY A 133 5.21 4.68 1.95
CA GLY A 133 5.08 4.95 3.38
C GLY A 133 6.16 5.88 3.90
N ARG A 134 7.41 5.70 3.47
CA ARG A 134 8.50 6.60 3.84
C ARG A 134 8.31 8.01 3.30
N LEU A 135 7.88 8.13 2.05
CA LEU A 135 7.60 9.43 1.44
C LEU A 135 6.41 10.13 2.11
N ALA A 136 5.39 9.38 2.53
CA ALA A 136 4.27 9.91 3.31
C ALA A 136 4.73 10.45 4.67
N GLU A 137 5.57 9.71 5.42
CA GLU A 137 6.19 10.20 6.67
C GLU A 137 7.01 11.48 6.49
N LEU A 138 7.57 11.69 5.29
CA LEU A 138 8.27 12.92 4.91
C LEU A 138 7.31 14.06 4.51
N GLY A 139 5.99 13.80 4.50
CA GLY A 139 4.94 14.78 4.21
C GLY A 139 4.55 14.92 2.74
N TRP A 140 4.96 13.98 1.88
CA TRP A 140 4.58 14.00 0.46
C TRP A 140 3.08 13.74 0.25
N ASP A 141 2.44 13.05 1.17
CA ASP A 141 1.00 12.74 1.17
C ASP A 141 0.08 13.93 1.51
N ARG A 142 0.67 15.07 1.92
CA ARG A 142 -0.07 16.26 2.34
C ARG A 142 -0.60 17.09 1.15
N LYS A 143 0.06 17.01 0.01
CA LYS A 143 -0.26 17.76 -1.22
C LYS A 143 -0.38 16.79 -2.38
N ILE A 144 -1.33 17.09 -3.30
CA ILE A 144 -1.61 16.21 -4.45
C ILE A 144 -0.35 15.94 -5.30
N GLY A 145 0.50 16.92 -5.53
CA GLY A 145 1.72 16.75 -6.32
C GLY A 145 2.75 15.83 -5.65
N GLY A 146 2.93 15.97 -4.33
CA GLY A 146 3.78 15.07 -3.56
C GLY A 146 3.22 13.64 -3.50
N ALA A 147 1.92 13.52 -3.22
CA ALA A 147 1.21 12.24 -3.21
C ALA A 147 1.31 11.52 -4.57
N LEU A 148 1.13 12.27 -5.68
CA LEU A 148 1.29 11.73 -7.01
C LEU A 148 2.74 11.27 -7.27
N GLY A 149 3.74 12.07 -6.89
CA GLY A 149 5.14 11.66 -6.98
C GLY A 149 5.43 10.38 -6.20
N ALA A 150 4.94 10.28 -4.96
CA ALA A 150 5.12 9.09 -4.13
C ALA A 150 4.49 7.84 -4.75
N THR A 151 3.23 7.93 -5.22
CA THR A 151 2.51 6.80 -5.81
C THR A 151 3.10 6.38 -7.16
N MET A 152 3.56 7.32 -7.98
CA MET A 152 4.25 7.03 -9.23
C MET A 152 5.61 6.34 -9.00
N LEU A 153 6.38 6.79 -8.01
CA LEU A 153 7.63 6.11 -7.62
C LEU A 153 7.36 4.69 -7.10
N GLY A 154 6.32 4.50 -6.29
CA GLY A 154 5.90 3.18 -5.85
C GLY A 154 5.52 2.27 -7.02
N THR A 155 4.73 2.77 -7.97
CA THR A 155 4.37 2.04 -9.19
C THR A 155 5.60 1.67 -10.02
N ALA A 156 6.53 2.61 -10.20
CA ALA A 156 7.78 2.35 -10.92
C ALA A 156 8.60 1.23 -10.27
N VAL A 157 8.70 1.22 -8.93
CA VAL A 157 9.40 0.14 -8.19
C VAL A 157 8.76 -1.21 -8.43
N ILE A 158 7.42 -1.29 -8.43
CA ILE A 158 6.70 -2.55 -8.72
C ILE A 158 7.13 -3.10 -10.09
N TYR A 159 7.18 -2.27 -11.11
CA TYR A 159 7.59 -2.68 -12.45
C TYR A 159 9.08 -2.97 -12.58
N LEU A 160 9.93 -2.18 -11.92
CA LEU A 160 11.39 -2.40 -11.93
C LEU A 160 11.78 -3.77 -11.37
N ILE A 161 10.99 -4.32 -10.46
CA ILE A 161 11.21 -5.66 -9.90
C ILE A 161 10.40 -6.71 -10.68
N GLY A 162 9.13 -6.40 -11.00
CA GLY A 162 8.20 -7.34 -11.60
C GLY A 162 8.55 -7.73 -13.04
N VAL A 163 8.93 -6.77 -13.87
CA VAL A 163 9.19 -7.04 -15.30
C VAL A 163 10.45 -7.89 -15.53
N PRO A 164 11.60 -7.61 -14.90
CA PRO A 164 12.78 -8.50 -15.00
C PRO A 164 12.49 -9.91 -14.43
N TRP A 165 11.75 -10.00 -13.34
CA TRP A 165 11.32 -11.29 -12.79
C TRP A 165 10.46 -12.08 -13.80
N LEU A 166 9.49 -11.42 -14.42
CA LEU A 166 8.66 -12.02 -15.46
C LEU A 166 9.52 -12.53 -16.63
N ALA A 167 10.52 -11.74 -17.07
CA ALA A 167 11.42 -12.15 -18.15
C ALA A 167 12.12 -13.47 -17.83
N VAL A 168 12.66 -13.60 -16.62
CA VAL A 168 13.37 -14.81 -16.17
C VAL A 168 12.43 -16.00 -16.02
N THR A 169 11.31 -15.83 -15.31
CA THR A 169 10.41 -16.95 -14.95
C THR A 169 9.59 -17.45 -16.14
N ALA A 170 9.29 -16.60 -17.11
CA ALA A 170 8.57 -16.99 -18.33
C ALA A 170 9.50 -17.29 -19.52
N ASN A 171 10.84 -17.28 -19.33
CA ASN A 171 11.84 -17.42 -20.40
C ASN A 171 11.61 -16.44 -21.58
N LEU A 172 11.30 -15.19 -21.26
CA LEU A 172 11.04 -14.13 -22.24
C LEU A 172 12.27 -13.23 -22.39
N THR A 173 12.42 -12.62 -23.57
CA THR A 173 13.30 -11.47 -23.70
C THR A 173 12.75 -10.30 -22.88
N LEU A 174 13.60 -9.36 -22.44
CA LEU A 174 13.17 -8.18 -21.71
C LEU A 174 12.12 -7.36 -22.47
N ALA A 175 12.27 -7.27 -23.82
CA ALA A 175 11.30 -6.59 -24.68
C ALA A 175 9.91 -7.24 -24.61
N LYS A 176 9.84 -8.57 -24.65
CA LYS A 176 8.59 -9.31 -24.50
C LYS A 176 8.01 -9.21 -23.07
N ALA A 177 8.86 -9.21 -22.07
CA ALA A 177 8.41 -9.00 -20.69
C ALA A 177 7.82 -7.58 -20.46
N ILE A 178 8.37 -6.56 -21.11
CA ILE A 178 7.80 -5.21 -21.12
C ILE A 178 6.44 -5.21 -21.86
N GLU A 179 6.36 -5.88 -23.00
CA GLU A 179 5.13 -5.99 -23.80
C GLU A 179 3.99 -6.66 -23.01
N PHE A 180 4.26 -7.72 -22.26
CA PHE A 180 3.25 -8.44 -21.49
C PHE A 180 3.06 -7.90 -20.06
N GLY A 181 4.14 -7.49 -19.40
CA GLY A 181 4.16 -7.17 -17.98
C GLY A 181 4.01 -5.69 -17.63
N LEU A 182 4.13 -4.78 -18.62
CA LEU A 182 4.03 -3.33 -18.42
C LEU A 182 2.99 -2.68 -19.33
N MET A 183 3.11 -2.87 -20.65
CA MET A 183 2.32 -2.10 -21.62
C MET A 183 0.80 -2.20 -21.44
N PRO A 184 0.19 -3.38 -21.21
CA PRO A 184 -1.25 -3.50 -21.04
C PRO A 184 -1.79 -2.81 -19.81
N PHE A 185 -0.94 -2.62 -18.80
CA PHE A 185 -1.32 -2.09 -17.48
C PHE A 185 -1.03 -0.61 -17.33
N LEU A 186 -0.11 -0.05 -18.11
CA LEU A 186 0.49 1.28 -17.90
C LEU A 186 -0.56 2.39 -17.72
N VAL A 187 -1.52 2.48 -18.63
CA VAL A 187 -2.57 3.53 -18.58
C VAL A 187 -3.44 3.38 -17.34
N LEU A 188 -3.88 2.15 -17.05
CA LEU A 188 -4.74 1.88 -15.90
C LEU A 188 -3.99 2.02 -14.58
N ASP A 189 -2.71 1.68 -14.52
CA ASP A 189 -1.90 1.82 -13.31
C ASP A 189 -1.51 3.29 -13.04
N ILE A 190 -1.33 4.10 -14.08
CA ILE A 190 -1.26 5.56 -13.92
C ILE A 190 -2.57 6.09 -13.32
N ALA A 191 -3.73 5.66 -13.83
CA ALA A 191 -5.02 6.06 -13.27
C ALA A 191 -5.18 5.62 -11.81
N LYS A 192 -4.75 4.41 -11.45
CA LYS A 192 -4.73 3.91 -10.06
C LYS A 192 -3.80 4.73 -9.16
N ALA A 193 -2.60 5.08 -9.66
CA ALA A 193 -1.66 5.91 -8.92
C ALA A 193 -2.22 7.31 -8.66
N VAL A 194 -2.90 7.91 -9.66
CA VAL A 194 -3.62 9.19 -9.51
C VAL A 194 -4.76 9.06 -8.49
N ALA A 195 -5.56 7.99 -8.57
CA ALA A 195 -6.63 7.73 -7.61
C ALA A 195 -6.08 7.55 -6.18
N ALA A 196 -5.01 6.78 -6.02
CA ALA A 196 -4.34 6.60 -4.72
C ALA A 196 -3.80 7.94 -4.19
N ALA A 197 -3.19 8.75 -5.05
CA ALA A 197 -2.69 10.07 -4.68
C ALA A 197 -3.81 11.02 -4.20
N ALA A 198 -5.01 10.92 -4.76
CA ALA A 198 -6.16 11.74 -4.34
C ALA A 198 -6.71 11.32 -2.96
N VAL A 199 -6.57 10.05 -2.58
CA VAL A 199 -7.02 9.54 -1.27
C VAL A 199 -6.31 10.26 -0.13
N PHE A 200 -5.00 10.54 -0.24
CA PHE A 200 -4.21 11.07 0.86
C PHE A 200 -4.61 12.49 1.28
N PRO A 201 -4.63 13.50 0.40
CA PRO A 201 -5.07 14.83 0.78
C PRO A 201 -6.54 14.84 1.24
N ALA A 202 -7.41 14.02 0.64
CA ALA A 202 -8.79 13.87 1.07
C ALA A 202 -8.87 13.31 2.51
N ALA A 203 -8.09 12.29 2.84
CA ALA A 203 -8.01 11.73 4.18
C ALA A 203 -7.49 12.77 5.19
N TRP A 204 -6.44 13.54 4.84
CA TRP A 204 -5.93 14.62 5.68
C TRP A 204 -6.96 15.73 5.90
N TRP A 205 -7.74 16.07 4.87
CA TRP A 205 -8.82 17.05 4.99
C TRP A 205 -9.93 16.58 5.94
N VAL A 206 -10.33 15.31 5.87
CA VAL A 206 -11.32 14.71 6.79
C VAL A 206 -10.81 14.68 8.22
N VAL A 207 -9.55 14.26 8.41
CA VAL A 207 -8.90 14.18 9.73
C VAL A 207 -8.73 15.56 10.35
N GLY A 208 -8.39 16.60 9.56
CA GLY A 208 -8.24 17.98 10.03
C GLY A 208 -9.55 18.67 10.40
N ARG A 209 -10.70 18.13 9.98
CA ARG A 209 -12.04 18.70 10.24
C ARG A 209 -12.80 18.05 11.41
N ARG A 210 -12.16 17.33 12.29
CA ARG A 210 -12.88 16.72 13.43
C ARG A 210 -13.57 17.79 14.28
N PRO A 211 -14.84 17.54 14.77
CA PRO A 211 -15.71 18.51 15.45
C PRO A 211 -15.19 19.07 16.79
N SER A 212 -14.02 18.71 17.25
CA SER A 212 -13.41 19.26 18.48
C SER A 212 -12.90 20.70 18.30
N ASP A 213 -13.15 21.34 17.17
CA ASP A 213 -12.73 22.70 16.84
C ASP A 213 -13.87 23.75 16.91
N ARG A 214 -15.03 23.36 17.48
CA ARG A 214 -16.14 24.30 17.80
C ARG A 214 -16.27 24.49 19.29
#